data_73fa2a0df62f942afc022b83049eb8d9
#
_entry.id   73fa2a0df62f942afc022b83049eb8d9
#
_cell.length_a   1.000
_cell.length_b   1.000
_cell.length_c   1.000
_cell.angle_alpha   90.00
_cell.angle_beta   90.00
_cell.angle_gamma   90.00
#
_symmetry.space_group_name_H-M   'P 1'
#
loop_
_entity.id
_entity.type
_entity.pdbx_description
1 polymer ?
#
loop_
_entity_poly.entity_id
_entity_poly.type
_entity_poly.pdbx_seq_one_letter_code
_entity_poly.pdbx_strand_id
1 'polypeptide(L)'
;MARYTEELYKKDPHDPDNHDGVITHLEPDILECKIKWALGSITTNKASGCDGIPVELFQILKDDAVKVLHSICQQMWKAQQWPQDWKRSVVVPIPKKGNAKECSNYHTVALISNASNVMLKILQAGLQQYMNCELPDVQAGFRKGRGTIDQIANITWIIEKAREFQKNIYFIDYTEAFDCVDHNKLWKILKEMGIPDHLTCLLRNLYVDQEVTELDMKQQTLVPNQERSTSSLYIVTLLI
;
A
#
# COMPACT_ATOMS: atom_id res chain seq x y z
N MET A 1 -20.29 10.77 -2.97
CA MET A 1 -18.93 10.33 -2.67
C MET A 1 -18.94 8.85 -2.27
N ALA A 2 -19.61 8.47 -1.19
CA ALA A 2 -19.68 7.09 -0.69
C ALA A 2 -20.01 6.02 -1.77
N ARG A 3 -21.01 6.28 -2.62
CA ARG A 3 -21.43 5.35 -3.68
C ARG A 3 -20.38 5.20 -4.81
N TYR A 4 -19.63 6.28 -5.09
CA TYR A 4 -18.56 6.27 -6.09
C TYR A 4 -17.35 5.47 -5.60
N THR A 5 -16.92 5.68 -4.35
CA THR A 5 -15.87 4.86 -3.73
C THR A 5 -16.29 3.40 -3.64
N GLU A 6 -17.57 3.10 -3.40
CA GLU A 6 -18.11 1.74 -3.40
C GLU A 6 -18.00 1.02 -4.74
N GLU A 7 -18.28 1.72 -5.85
CA GLU A 7 -18.13 1.16 -7.20
C GLU A 7 -16.67 0.96 -7.59
N LEU A 8 -15.79 1.88 -7.19
CA LEU A 8 -14.36 1.83 -7.48
C LEU A 8 -13.66 0.65 -6.80
N TYR A 9 -14.09 0.31 -5.59
CA TYR A 9 -13.44 -0.72 -4.77
C TYR A 9 -14.24 -2.03 -4.66
N LYS A 10 -15.33 -2.16 -5.40
CA LYS A 10 -16.16 -3.36 -5.44
C LYS A 10 -15.51 -4.43 -6.31
N LYS A 11 -14.42 -5.03 -5.84
CA LYS A 11 -13.83 -6.22 -6.46
C LYS A 11 -14.04 -7.42 -5.55
N ASP A 12 -14.56 -8.48 -6.17
CA ASP A 12 -14.88 -9.75 -5.53
C ASP A 12 -13.62 -10.40 -4.94
N PRO A 13 -13.52 -10.63 -3.61
CA PRO A 13 -12.40 -11.29 -2.99
C PRO A 13 -12.42 -12.81 -3.16
N HIS A 14 -13.38 -13.37 -3.90
CA HIS A 14 -13.50 -14.81 -4.05
C HIS A 14 -12.41 -15.34 -5.00
N ASP A 15 -11.31 -15.79 -4.39
CA ASP A 15 -10.26 -16.54 -5.06
C ASP A 15 -10.63 -18.03 -5.03
N PRO A 16 -10.89 -18.67 -6.19
CA PRO A 16 -11.18 -20.10 -6.25
C PRO A 16 -9.97 -20.98 -5.91
N ASP A 17 -8.76 -20.42 -5.88
CA ASP A 17 -7.52 -21.14 -5.56
C ASP A 17 -7.06 -20.93 -4.10
N ASN A 18 -8.01 -20.84 -3.17
CA ASN A 18 -7.67 -20.84 -1.73
C ASN A 18 -7.13 -22.23 -1.34
N HIS A 19 -5.92 -22.53 -1.78
CA HIS A 19 -5.19 -23.66 -1.30
C HIS A 19 -4.65 -23.32 0.09
N ASP A 20 -5.06 -24.08 1.08
CA ASP A 20 -4.36 -24.26 2.36
C ASP A 20 -2.95 -24.88 2.08
N GLY A 21 -2.13 -24.09 1.38
CA GLY A 21 -0.76 -24.47 1.06
C GLY A 21 0.05 -24.55 2.34
N VAL A 22 0.53 -25.72 2.67
CA VAL A 22 1.53 -25.89 3.72
C VAL A 22 2.72 -24.99 3.37
N ILE A 23 2.94 -23.97 4.18
CA ILE A 23 4.06 -23.03 4.02
C ILE A 23 5.35 -23.83 4.23
N THR A 24 6.06 -24.09 3.14
CA THR A 24 7.26 -24.97 3.15
C THR A 24 8.53 -24.24 3.58
N HIS A 25 8.59 -22.93 3.50
CA HIS A 25 9.72 -22.10 3.94
C HIS A 25 9.21 -20.86 4.67
N LEU A 26 9.46 -20.81 5.99
CA LEU A 26 9.24 -19.63 6.80
C LEU A 26 10.40 -18.66 6.59
N GLU A 27 10.07 -17.42 6.25
CA GLU A 27 11.01 -16.31 6.33
C GLU A 27 11.50 -16.14 7.78
N PRO A 28 12.73 -15.63 8.00
CA PRO A 28 13.24 -15.44 9.35
C PRO A 28 12.35 -14.50 10.17
N ASP A 29 12.25 -14.76 11.46
CA ASP A 29 11.45 -14.01 12.41
C ASP A 29 11.71 -12.49 12.33
N ILE A 30 10.69 -11.72 12.65
CA ILE A 30 10.82 -10.26 12.76
C ILE A 30 11.67 -9.94 13.99
N LEU A 31 12.76 -9.21 13.78
CA LEU A 31 13.65 -8.78 14.85
C LEU A 31 13.24 -7.41 15.41
N GLU A 32 13.51 -7.13 16.69
CA GLU A 32 13.27 -5.82 17.30
C GLU A 32 13.95 -4.66 16.55
N CYS A 33 15.14 -4.89 15.98
CA CYS A 33 15.84 -3.87 15.20
C CYS A 33 15.06 -3.46 13.94
N LYS A 34 14.29 -4.38 13.32
CA LYS A 34 13.40 -4.06 12.19
C LYS A 34 12.25 -3.16 12.65
N ILE A 35 11.69 -3.39 13.83
CA ILE A 35 10.66 -2.54 14.42
C ILE A 35 11.21 -1.14 14.70
N LYS A 36 12.39 -1.04 15.35
CA LYS A 36 13.06 0.24 15.61
C LYS A 36 13.32 1.03 14.32
N TRP A 37 13.83 0.36 13.31
CA TRP A 37 14.06 0.95 11.99
C TRP A 37 12.75 1.45 11.35
N ALA A 38 11.69 0.63 11.35
CA ALA A 38 10.41 0.99 10.78
C ALA A 38 9.79 2.20 11.49
N LEU A 39 9.78 2.21 12.83
CA LEU A 39 9.32 3.36 13.63
C LEU A 39 10.11 4.64 13.32
N GLY A 40 11.43 4.54 13.19
CA GLY A 40 12.28 5.67 12.83
C GLY A 40 12.08 6.19 11.41
N SER A 41 11.49 5.36 10.52
CA SER A 41 11.21 5.73 9.14
C SER A 41 9.85 6.41 8.94
N ILE A 42 8.96 6.35 9.93
CA ILE A 42 7.64 7.00 9.86
C ILE A 42 7.81 8.48 10.21
N THR A 43 7.32 9.33 9.31
CA THR A 43 7.39 10.80 9.50
C THR A 43 6.41 11.27 10.56
N THR A 44 6.85 12.21 11.41
CA THR A 44 6.04 12.88 12.42
C THR A 44 5.11 13.94 11.83
N ASN A 45 4.23 14.48 12.65
CA ASN A 45 3.25 15.52 12.26
C ASN A 45 2.31 15.07 11.12
N LYS A 46 1.96 13.78 11.10
CA LYS A 46 0.97 13.20 10.20
C LYS A 46 -0.30 12.84 10.97
N ALA A 47 -1.43 12.85 10.24
CA ALA A 47 -2.69 12.42 10.82
C ALA A 47 -2.59 10.97 11.31
N SER A 48 -3.17 10.68 12.46
CA SER A 48 -3.34 9.33 12.99
C SER A 48 -4.41 8.56 12.20
N GLY A 49 -4.35 7.23 12.27
CA GLY A 49 -5.40 6.37 11.72
C GLY A 49 -6.67 6.38 12.56
N CYS A 50 -7.52 5.37 12.35
CA CYS A 50 -8.81 5.21 13.06
C CYS A 50 -8.65 5.03 14.58
N ASP A 51 -7.48 4.57 15.03
CA ASP A 51 -7.15 4.39 16.46
C ASP A 51 -6.81 5.71 17.18
N GLY A 52 -6.63 6.80 16.43
CA GLY A 52 -6.26 8.11 16.99
C GLY A 52 -4.87 8.18 17.60
N ILE A 53 -4.03 7.13 17.45
CA ILE A 53 -2.69 7.06 18.06
C ILE A 53 -1.67 7.75 17.15
N PRO A 54 -1.12 8.90 17.55
CA PRO A 54 -0.10 9.59 16.78
C PRO A 54 1.25 8.85 16.87
N VAL A 55 2.07 8.96 15.82
CA VAL A 55 3.40 8.30 15.79
C VAL A 55 4.33 8.81 16.89
N GLU A 56 4.18 10.05 17.32
CA GLU A 56 4.93 10.69 18.38
C GLU A 56 4.79 9.95 19.72
N LEU A 57 3.65 9.31 19.97
CA LEU A 57 3.45 8.51 21.18
C LEU A 57 4.42 7.32 21.22
N PHE A 58 4.61 6.63 20.07
CA PHE A 58 5.58 5.53 19.99
C PHE A 58 7.02 6.01 20.20
N GLN A 59 7.33 7.23 19.76
CA GLN A 59 8.66 7.83 19.95
C GLN A 59 8.92 8.21 21.42
N ILE A 60 7.87 8.62 22.15
CA ILE A 60 7.95 8.92 23.58
C ILE A 60 8.16 7.63 24.40
N LEU A 61 7.41 6.58 24.07
CA LEU A 61 7.47 5.27 24.75
C LEU A 61 8.73 4.47 24.42
N LYS A 62 9.46 4.82 23.36
CA LYS A 62 10.75 4.24 22.96
C LYS A 62 10.76 2.70 23.01
N ASP A 63 11.60 2.12 23.88
CA ASP A 63 11.83 0.67 23.95
C ASP A 63 10.57 -0.10 24.38
N ASP A 64 9.68 0.47 25.17
CA ASP A 64 8.42 -0.20 25.58
C ASP A 64 7.48 -0.32 24.39
N ALA A 65 7.34 0.73 23.57
CA ALA A 65 6.59 0.65 22.31
C ALA A 65 7.18 -0.41 21.37
N VAL A 66 8.50 -0.47 21.25
CA VAL A 66 9.20 -1.47 20.42
C VAL A 66 8.87 -2.89 20.87
N LYS A 67 8.93 -3.18 22.17
CA LYS A 67 8.63 -4.52 22.71
C LYS A 67 7.19 -4.94 22.41
N VAL A 68 6.22 -4.04 22.65
CA VAL A 68 4.80 -4.32 22.39
C VAL A 68 4.57 -4.56 20.90
N LEU A 69 5.03 -3.65 20.03
CA LEU A 69 4.87 -3.81 18.58
C LEU A 69 5.59 -5.06 18.06
N HIS A 70 6.78 -5.38 18.59
CA HIS A 70 7.51 -6.57 18.22
C HIS A 70 6.70 -7.84 18.55
N SER A 71 6.12 -7.90 19.76
CA SER A 71 5.27 -9.04 20.16
C SER A 71 4.07 -9.21 19.23
N ILE A 72 3.37 -8.12 18.90
CA ILE A 72 2.21 -8.15 17.99
C ILE A 72 2.65 -8.58 16.58
N CYS A 73 3.70 -7.95 16.03
CA CYS A 73 4.21 -8.27 14.70
C CYS A 73 4.70 -9.71 14.58
N GLN A 74 5.34 -10.26 15.63
CA GLN A 74 5.72 -11.67 15.66
C GLN A 74 4.51 -12.61 15.67
N GLN A 75 3.47 -12.29 16.43
CA GLN A 75 2.23 -13.08 16.44
C GLN A 75 1.58 -13.07 15.05
N MET A 76 1.46 -11.89 14.43
CA MET A 76 0.95 -11.75 13.06
C MET A 76 1.79 -12.56 12.06
N TRP A 77 3.11 -12.49 12.18
CA TRP A 77 4.05 -13.19 11.32
C TRP A 77 3.85 -14.70 11.38
N LYS A 78 3.72 -15.26 12.59
CA LYS A 78 3.52 -16.69 12.80
C LYS A 78 2.11 -17.16 12.46
N ALA A 79 1.10 -16.39 12.85
CA ALA A 79 -0.31 -16.73 12.59
C ALA A 79 -0.76 -16.41 11.17
N GLN A 80 0.01 -15.63 10.40
CA GLN A 80 -0.36 -15.11 9.09
C GLN A 80 -1.66 -14.29 9.08
N GLN A 81 -2.03 -13.73 10.22
CA GLN A 81 -3.28 -12.98 10.39
C GLN A 81 -3.02 -11.58 10.92
N TRP A 82 -3.79 -10.63 10.39
CA TRP A 82 -3.77 -9.25 10.85
C TRP A 82 -4.82 -9.01 11.93
N PRO A 83 -4.52 -8.20 12.97
CA PRO A 83 -5.56 -7.70 13.87
C PRO A 83 -6.62 -6.93 13.08
N GLN A 84 -7.90 -7.13 13.42
CA GLN A 84 -8.99 -6.48 12.68
C GLN A 84 -8.89 -4.95 12.72
N ASP A 85 -8.48 -4.38 13.84
CA ASP A 85 -8.27 -2.93 13.96
C ASP A 85 -7.17 -2.39 13.04
N TRP A 86 -6.21 -3.23 12.64
CA TRP A 86 -5.15 -2.84 11.70
C TRP A 86 -5.59 -2.92 10.24
N LYS A 87 -6.72 -3.58 9.96
CA LYS A 87 -7.37 -3.61 8.66
C LYS A 87 -8.34 -2.45 8.43
N ARG A 88 -8.58 -1.63 9.46
CA ARG A 88 -9.44 -0.46 9.35
C ARG A 88 -8.69 0.74 8.79
N SER A 89 -9.32 1.44 7.88
CA SER A 89 -8.82 2.69 7.33
C SER A 89 -9.89 3.79 7.34
N VAL A 90 -9.44 5.02 7.51
CA VAL A 90 -10.29 6.20 7.36
C VAL A 90 -9.96 6.85 6.03
N VAL A 91 -10.93 6.98 5.15
CA VAL A 91 -10.74 7.60 3.83
C VAL A 91 -11.10 9.07 3.90
N VAL A 92 -10.15 9.90 3.49
CA VAL A 92 -10.31 11.36 3.39
C VAL A 92 -10.33 11.74 1.91
N PRO A 93 -11.46 12.28 1.39
CA PRO A 93 -11.52 12.77 0.02
C PRO A 93 -10.83 14.12 -0.11
N ILE A 94 -9.83 14.21 -0.99
CA ILE A 94 -9.11 15.45 -1.31
C ILE A 94 -9.54 15.93 -2.70
N PRO A 95 -10.06 17.17 -2.85
CA PRO A 95 -10.48 17.65 -4.15
C PRO A 95 -9.29 17.85 -5.09
N LYS A 96 -9.42 17.32 -6.32
CA LYS A 96 -8.54 17.67 -7.45
C LYS A 96 -8.88 19.07 -7.97
N LYS A 97 -8.03 19.63 -8.81
CA LYS A 97 -8.37 20.86 -9.55
C LYS A 97 -9.55 20.58 -10.48
N GLY A 98 -10.66 21.28 -10.32
CA GLY A 98 -11.85 21.11 -11.17
C GLY A 98 -13.16 21.33 -10.44
N ASN A 99 -14.24 20.74 -10.96
CA ASN A 99 -15.58 20.87 -10.39
C ASN A 99 -15.72 19.99 -9.13
N ALA A 100 -15.82 20.61 -7.96
CA ALA A 100 -15.97 19.91 -6.69
C ALA A 100 -17.31 19.17 -6.51
N LYS A 101 -18.24 19.29 -7.48
CA LYS A 101 -19.52 18.56 -7.45
C LYS A 101 -19.43 17.16 -8.02
N GLU A 102 -18.36 16.84 -8.74
CA GLU A 102 -18.14 15.54 -9.36
C GLU A 102 -17.25 14.66 -8.49
N CYS A 103 -17.72 13.44 -8.16
CA CYS A 103 -16.96 12.49 -7.33
C CYS A 103 -15.62 12.08 -7.97
N SER A 104 -15.55 12.02 -9.30
CA SER A 104 -14.33 11.73 -10.07
C SER A 104 -13.23 12.79 -9.87
N ASN A 105 -13.59 13.99 -9.43
CA ASN A 105 -12.66 15.08 -9.14
C ASN A 105 -12.08 15.05 -7.72
N TYR A 106 -12.20 13.91 -7.04
CA TYR A 106 -11.57 13.71 -5.75
C TYR A 106 -10.51 12.62 -5.83
N HIS A 107 -9.45 12.83 -5.06
CA HIS A 107 -8.45 11.81 -4.77
C HIS A 107 -8.66 11.35 -3.33
N THR A 108 -8.70 10.05 -3.11
CA THR A 108 -8.89 9.50 -1.77
C THR A 108 -7.55 9.20 -1.13
N VAL A 109 -7.39 9.63 0.12
CA VAL A 109 -6.24 9.25 0.96
C VAL A 109 -6.73 8.40 2.10
N ALA A 110 -6.17 7.19 2.24
CA ALA A 110 -6.48 6.34 3.37
C ALA A 110 -5.53 6.60 4.53
N LEU A 111 -6.10 6.81 5.70
CA LEU A 111 -5.39 6.90 6.96
C LEU A 111 -5.50 5.55 7.67
N ILE A 112 -4.38 4.90 7.85
CA ILE A 112 -4.25 3.62 8.58
C ILE A 112 -3.54 3.84 9.90
N SER A 113 -3.68 2.90 10.85
CA SER A 113 -3.00 3.00 12.14
C SER A 113 -1.49 3.06 11.99
N ASN A 114 -0.82 3.84 12.83
CA ASN A 114 0.64 3.92 12.82
C ASN A 114 1.31 2.59 13.18
N ALA A 115 0.66 1.77 13.99
CA ALA A 115 1.11 0.43 14.31
C ALA A 115 1.08 -0.49 13.05
N SER A 116 -0.01 -0.42 12.26
CA SER A 116 -0.09 -1.13 10.96
C SER A 116 1.00 -0.66 10.01
N ASN A 117 1.27 0.66 9.96
CA ASN A 117 2.34 1.23 9.13
C ASN A 117 3.72 0.65 9.45
N VAL A 118 4.02 0.36 10.73
CA VAL A 118 5.28 -0.29 11.11
C VAL A 118 5.43 -1.65 10.43
N MET A 119 4.38 -2.48 10.50
CA MET A 119 4.41 -3.80 9.85
C MET A 119 4.49 -3.69 8.33
N LEU A 120 3.75 -2.76 7.71
CA LEU A 120 3.80 -2.51 6.27
C LEU A 120 5.19 -2.08 5.80
N LYS A 121 5.91 -1.26 6.58
CA LYS A 121 7.30 -0.87 6.29
C LYS A 121 8.24 -2.07 6.31
N ILE A 122 8.06 -3.00 7.23
CA ILE A 122 8.87 -4.22 7.30
C ILE A 122 8.60 -5.11 6.09
N LEU A 123 7.32 -5.30 5.73
CA LEU A 123 6.93 -6.04 4.53
C LEU A 123 7.46 -5.39 3.26
N GLN A 124 7.34 -4.07 3.13
CA GLN A 124 7.88 -3.31 2.00
C GLN A 124 9.37 -3.56 1.82
N ALA A 125 10.14 -3.49 2.90
CA ALA A 125 11.59 -3.73 2.84
C ALA A 125 11.92 -5.18 2.44
N GLY A 126 11.13 -6.16 2.90
CA GLY A 126 11.26 -7.55 2.49
C GLY A 126 10.97 -7.75 1.00
N LEU A 127 9.84 -7.22 0.51
CA LEU A 127 9.43 -7.32 -0.88
C LEU A 127 10.41 -6.62 -1.84
N GLN A 128 10.95 -5.47 -1.43
CA GLN A 128 11.83 -4.66 -2.27
C GLN A 128 13.09 -5.41 -2.69
N GLN A 129 13.56 -6.36 -1.90
CA GLN A 129 14.72 -7.20 -2.24
C GLN A 129 14.43 -8.06 -3.48
N TYR A 130 13.25 -8.67 -3.55
CA TYR A 130 12.82 -9.49 -4.69
C TYR A 130 12.49 -8.61 -5.90
N MET A 131 11.71 -7.55 -5.69
CA MET A 131 11.27 -6.66 -6.76
C MET A 131 12.43 -5.99 -7.50
N ASN A 132 13.49 -5.59 -6.79
CA ASN A 132 14.65 -4.94 -7.41
C ASN A 132 15.40 -5.84 -8.40
N CYS A 133 15.32 -7.15 -8.23
CA CYS A 133 15.94 -8.14 -9.14
C CYS A 133 15.11 -8.36 -10.41
N GLU A 134 13.77 -8.23 -10.30
CA GLU A 134 12.83 -8.56 -11.38
C GLU A 134 12.41 -7.34 -12.22
N LEU A 135 12.49 -6.13 -11.65
CA LEU A 135 12.09 -4.93 -12.37
C LEU A 135 13.08 -4.60 -13.49
N PRO A 136 12.61 -4.40 -14.74
CA PRO A 136 13.47 -4.05 -15.86
C PRO A 136 14.12 -2.68 -15.63
N ASP A 137 15.30 -2.48 -16.21
CA ASP A 137 16.07 -1.23 -16.05
C ASP A 137 15.37 0.01 -16.61
N VAL A 138 14.44 -0.17 -17.54
CA VAL A 138 13.63 0.91 -18.11
C VAL A 138 12.56 1.43 -17.13
N GLN A 139 12.19 0.64 -16.12
CA GLN A 139 11.26 1.06 -15.09
C GLN A 139 11.91 2.10 -14.19
N ALA A 140 11.40 3.32 -14.23
CA ALA A 140 11.89 4.43 -13.41
C ALA A 140 10.94 4.79 -12.25
N GLY A 141 9.63 4.63 -12.44
CA GLY A 141 8.63 4.93 -11.41
C GLY A 141 8.82 4.05 -10.18
N PHE A 142 8.73 4.67 -9.00
CA PHE A 142 8.84 4.02 -7.69
C PHE A 142 10.14 3.24 -7.43
N ARG A 143 11.22 3.56 -8.16
CA ARG A 143 12.56 2.98 -7.95
C ARG A 143 13.49 3.95 -7.23
N LYS A 144 14.14 3.47 -6.18
CA LYS A 144 15.19 4.23 -5.48
C LYS A 144 16.34 4.57 -6.43
N GLY A 145 16.79 5.82 -6.40
CA GLY A 145 17.90 6.29 -7.27
C GLY A 145 17.52 6.65 -8.70
N ARG A 146 16.23 6.60 -9.05
CA ARG A 146 15.70 7.07 -10.34
C ARG A 146 15.03 8.43 -10.16
N GLY A 147 15.78 9.51 -10.39
CA GLY A 147 15.30 10.88 -10.21
C GLY A 147 14.37 11.36 -11.33
N THR A 148 13.44 12.25 -11.02
CA THR A 148 12.55 12.87 -12.02
C THR A 148 13.34 13.65 -13.07
N ILE A 149 14.44 14.31 -12.68
CA ILE A 149 15.29 15.09 -13.60
C ILE A 149 15.90 14.18 -14.64
N ASP A 150 16.42 13.01 -14.25
CA ASP A 150 17.02 12.03 -15.17
C ASP A 150 15.97 11.52 -16.17
N GLN A 151 14.73 11.31 -15.71
CA GLN A 151 13.65 10.85 -16.57
C GLN A 151 13.19 11.92 -17.56
N ILE A 152 13.16 13.19 -17.15
CA ILE A 152 12.90 14.32 -18.06
C ILE A 152 13.98 14.38 -19.15
N ALA A 153 15.24 14.25 -18.78
CA ALA A 153 16.35 14.23 -19.76
C ALA A 153 16.20 13.06 -20.73
N ASN A 154 15.90 11.84 -20.24
CA ASN A 154 15.66 10.67 -21.07
C ASN A 154 14.49 10.88 -22.04
N ILE A 155 13.37 11.40 -21.58
CA ILE A 155 12.20 11.69 -22.44
C ILE A 155 12.55 12.73 -23.50
N THR A 156 13.25 13.80 -23.11
CA THR A 156 13.69 14.84 -24.05
C THR A 156 14.56 14.25 -25.14
N TRP A 157 15.54 13.42 -24.78
CA TRP A 157 16.40 12.72 -25.73
C TRP A 157 15.62 11.78 -26.68
N ILE A 158 14.64 11.02 -26.14
CA ILE A 158 13.78 10.15 -26.95
C ILE A 158 12.95 10.98 -27.94
N ILE A 159 12.41 12.13 -27.51
CA ILE A 159 11.64 13.04 -28.39
C ILE A 159 12.53 13.58 -29.51
N GLU A 160 13.75 14.00 -29.22
CA GLU A 160 14.71 14.48 -30.23
C GLU A 160 15.02 13.40 -31.25
N LYS A 161 15.32 12.17 -30.79
CA LYS A 161 15.59 11.03 -31.69
C LYS A 161 14.36 10.65 -32.51
N ALA A 162 13.18 10.66 -31.95
CA ALA A 162 11.97 10.38 -32.70
C ALA A 162 11.71 11.42 -33.80
N ARG A 163 12.01 12.71 -33.56
CA ARG A 163 11.97 13.75 -34.60
C ARG A 163 12.99 13.53 -35.69
N GLU A 164 14.22 13.20 -35.32
CA GLU A 164 15.30 12.90 -36.27
C GLU A 164 14.91 11.75 -37.22
N PHE A 165 14.32 10.70 -36.68
CA PHE A 165 13.93 9.52 -37.46
C PHE A 165 12.46 9.54 -37.94
N GLN A 166 11.76 10.65 -37.78
CA GLN A 166 10.34 10.83 -38.17
C GLN A 166 9.43 9.74 -37.59
N LYS A 167 9.63 9.36 -36.31
CA LYS A 167 8.85 8.35 -35.62
C LYS A 167 7.82 9.00 -34.69
N ASN A 168 6.64 8.39 -34.61
CA ASN A 168 5.61 8.80 -33.67
C ASN A 168 5.92 8.30 -32.27
N ILE A 169 5.63 9.13 -31.25
CA ILE A 169 5.69 8.76 -29.84
C ILE A 169 4.27 8.82 -29.29
N TYR A 170 3.93 7.82 -28.50
CA TYR A 170 2.65 7.75 -27.78
C TYR A 170 2.93 7.80 -26.29
N PHE A 171 2.25 8.71 -25.59
CA PHE A 171 2.24 8.79 -24.13
C PHE A 171 0.93 8.18 -23.65
N ILE A 172 1.03 7.21 -22.75
CA ILE A 172 -0.14 6.56 -22.15
C ILE A 172 -0.16 6.94 -20.69
N ASP A 173 -1.23 7.62 -20.27
CA ASP A 173 -1.50 7.96 -18.89
C ASP A 173 -2.67 7.14 -18.37
N TYR A 174 -2.46 6.43 -17.26
CA TYR A 174 -3.50 5.61 -16.64
C TYR A 174 -4.24 6.43 -15.59
N THR A 175 -5.54 6.58 -15.76
CA THR A 175 -6.41 7.11 -14.73
C THR A 175 -6.62 6.03 -13.67
N GLU A 176 -6.28 6.34 -12.41
CA GLU A 176 -6.52 5.44 -11.27
C GLU A 176 -5.87 4.04 -11.43
N ALA A 177 -4.62 4.01 -11.92
CA ALA A 177 -3.89 2.77 -12.20
C ALA A 177 -3.86 1.79 -11.02
N PHE A 178 -3.72 2.28 -9.80
CA PHE A 178 -3.64 1.47 -8.59
C PHE A 178 -5.01 0.90 -8.18
N ASP A 179 -6.09 1.62 -8.45
CA ASP A 179 -7.44 1.20 -8.09
C ASP A 179 -7.98 0.12 -9.05
N CYS A 180 -7.33 -0.03 -10.23
CA CYS A 180 -7.68 -1.01 -11.24
C CYS A 180 -6.89 -2.32 -11.17
N VAL A 181 -6.09 -2.53 -10.12
CA VAL A 181 -5.27 -3.75 -9.98
C VAL A 181 -6.14 -4.96 -9.73
N ASP A 182 -5.98 -5.98 -10.57
CA ASP A 182 -6.58 -7.30 -10.37
C ASP A 182 -5.74 -8.09 -9.35
N HIS A 183 -6.32 -8.36 -8.17
CA HIS A 183 -5.60 -9.01 -7.09
C HIS A 183 -5.18 -10.43 -7.44
N ASN A 184 -6.02 -11.21 -8.12
CA ASN A 184 -5.67 -12.58 -8.48
C ASN A 184 -4.47 -12.63 -9.41
N LYS A 185 -4.40 -11.69 -10.37
CA LYS A 185 -3.22 -11.53 -11.22
C LYS A 185 -2.01 -11.05 -10.43
N LEU A 186 -2.21 -10.15 -9.47
CA LEU A 186 -1.13 -9.67 -8.62
C LEU A 186 -0.48 -10.81 -7.84
N TRP A 187 -1.28 -11.66 -7.16
CA TRP A 187 -0.75 -12.78 -6.39
C TRP A 187 0.03 -13.77 -7.28
N LYS A 188 -0.46 -14.01 -8.49
CA LYS A 188 0.23 -14.85 -9.47
C LYS A 188 1.58 -14.26 -9.88
N ILE A 189 1.61 -12.96 -10.20
CA ILE A 189 2.85 -12.27 -10.56
C ILE A 189 3.86 -12.30 -9.41
N LEU A 190 3.45 -12.01 -8.17
CA LEU A 190 4.33 -12.06 -7.00
C LEU A 190 4.95 -13.46 -6.83
N LYS A 191 4.18 -14.50 -7.06
CA LYS A 191 4.67 -15.89 -7.04
C LYS A 191 5.65 -16.17 -8.17
N GLU A 192 5.37 -15.70 -9.39
CA GLU A 192 6.27 -15.82 -10.56
C GLU A 192 7.60 -15.06 -10.33
N MET A 193 7.57 -13.95 -9.60
CA MET A 193 8.77 -13.20 -9.17
C MET A 193 9.56 -13.89 -8.05
N GLY A 194 9.16 -15.08 -7.61
CA GLY A 194 9.85 -15.82 -6.56
C GLY A 194 9.67 -15.25 -5.15
N ILE A 195 8.65 -14.41 -4.93
CA ILE A 195 8.33 -13.91 -3.58
C ILE A 195 7.81 -15.08 -2.75
N PRO A 196 8.35 -15.30 -1.53
CA PRO A 196 7.96 -16.39 -0.67
C PRO A 196 6.45 -16.42 -0.38
N ASP A 197 5.87 -17.62 -0.36
CA ASP A 197 4.44 -17.81 -0.08
C ASP A 197 4.04 -17.22 1.27
N HIS A 198 4.94 -17.23 2.25
CA HIS A 198 4.71 -16.63 3.57
C HIS A 198 4.42 -15.12 3.48
N LEU A 199 5.21 -14.37 2.70
CA LEU A 199 4.99 -12.93 2.47
C LEU A 199 3.71 -12.68 1.67
N THR A 200 3.50 -13.46 0.62
CA THR A 200 2.32 -13.34 -0.25
C THR A 200 1.03 -13.65 0.53
N CYS A 201 1.04 -14.67 1.39
CA CYS A 201 -0.09 -15.04 2.24
C CYS A 201 -0.42 -13.92 3.23
N LEU A 202 0.60 -13.37 3.91
CA LEU A 202 0.39 -12.26 4.85
C LEU A 202 -0.17 -11.01 4.16
N LEU A 203 0.32 -10.70 2.95
CA LEU A 203 -0.24 -9.61 2.14
C LEU A 203 -1.68 -9.91 1.75
N ARG A 204 -1.98 -11.10 1.22
CA ARG A 204 -3.34 -11.50 0.84
C ARG A 204 -4.30 -11.34 2.01
N ASN A 205 -3.92 -11.80 3.21
CA ASN A 205 -4.74 -11.71 4.42
C ASN A 205 -4.94 -10.27 4.93
N LEU A 206 -4.11 -9.33 4.52
CA LEU A 206 -4.37 -7.90 4.74
C LEU A 206 -5.57 -7.40 3.91
N TYR A 207 -5.74 -7.92 2.69
CA TYR A 207 -6.82 -7.50 1.78
C TYR A 207 -8.15 -8.14 2.09
N VAL A 208 -8.16 -9.26 2.81
CA VAL A 208 -9.38 -9.94 3.25
C VAL A 208 -10.00 -9.17 4.42
N ASP A 209 -11.30 -8.91 4.37
CA ASP A 209 -12.08 -8.26 5.42
C ASP A 209 -11.56 -6.86 5.83
N GLN A 210 -11.14 -6.06 4.87
CA GLN A 210 -10.80 -4.67 5.11
C GLN A 210 -12.05 -3.83 5.38
N GLU A 211 -11.98 -3.00 6.42
CA GLU A 211 -13.03 -2.07 6.77
C GLU A 211 -12.62 -0.64 6.41
N VAL A 212 -13.54 0.09 5.77
CA VAL A 212 -13.33 1.49 5.41
C VAL A 212 -14.39 2.35 6.06
N THR A 213 -13.94 3.42 6.65
CA THR A 213 -14.80 4.45 7.20
C THR A 213 -14.52 5.76 6.47
N GLU A 214 -15.54 6.40 5.93
CA GLU A 214 -15.40 7.71 5.30
C GLU A 214 -15.49 8.81 6.37
N LEU A 215 -14.56 9.76 6.34
CA LEU A 215 -14.61 10.93 7.21
C LEU A 215 -15.61 11.93 6.61
N ASP A 216 -16.73 12.17 7.32
CA ASP A 216 -17.62 13.26 6.94
C ASP A 216 -17.01 14.60 7.33
N MET A 217 -16.47 15.31 6.33
CA MET A 217 -15.85 16.63 6.52
C MET A 217 -16.83 17.70 7.06
N LYS A 218 -18.14 17.47 7.00
CA LYS A 218 -19.14 18.42 7.51
C LYS A 218 -19.47 18.21 8.98
N GLN A 219 -19.33 16.99 9.49
CA GLN A 219 -19.75 16.64 10.86
C GLN A 219 -18.62 16.15 11.77
N GLN A 220 -17.40 15.94 11.23
CA GLN A 220 -16.29 15.29 11.96
C GLN A 220 -16.68 13.93 12.60
N THR A 221 -17.72 13.30 12.08
CA THR A 221 -18.24 12.02 12.55
C THR A 221 -17.80 10.91 11.63
N LEU A 222 -17.33 9.82 12.22
CA LEU A 222 -17.03 8.59 11.49
C LEU A 222 -18.36 7.92 11.10
N VAL A 223 -18.60 7.75 9.82
CA VAL A 223 -19.75 7.00 9.31
C VAL A 223 -19.28 5.59 9.00
N PRO A 224 -19.74 4.56 9.73
CA PRO A 224 -19.41 3.19 9.43
C PRO A 224 -20.03 2.81 8.07
N ASN A 225 -19.18 2.43 7.14
CA ASN A 225 -19.64 1.85 5.88
C ASN A 225 -19.52 0.33 5.96
N GLN A 226 -20.64 -0.34 5.80
CA GLN A 226 -20.68 -1.79 5.67
C GLN A 226 -19.82 -2.25 4.48
N GLU A 227 -18.95 -3.22 4.74
CA GLU A 227 -18.20 -4.05 3.80
C GLU A 227 -17.74 -3.36 2.51
N ARG A 228 -16.62 -2.66 2.56
CA ARG A 228 -15.97 -2.09 1.38
C ARG A 228 -14.55 -2.60 1.26
N SER A 229 -14.28 -3.26 0.16
CA SER A 229 -12.94 -3.66 -0.22
C SER A 229 -12.11 -2.40 -0.61
N THR A 230 -11.20 -1.99 0.26
CA THR A 230 -10.22 -0.90 -0.01
C THR A 230 -8.93 -1.43 -0.58
N SER A 231 -9.04 -2.41 -1.37
CA SER A 231 -7.96 -3.30 -1.76
C SER A 231 -6.74 -2.64 -2.42
N SER A 232 -6.88 -1.50 -3.08
CA SER A 232 -5.76 -0.86 -3.78
C SER A 232 -4.91 0.07 -2.92
N LEU A 233 -5.48 0.65 -1.87
CA LEU A 233 -4.81 1.66 -1.04
C LEU A 233 -3.55 1.16 -0.32
N TYR A 234 -3.56 -0.11 0.11
CA TYR A 234 -2.39 -0.69 0.79
C TYR A 234 -1.27 -1.11 -0.18
N ILE A 235 -1.61 -1.52 -1.41
CA ILE A 235 -0.59 -1.82 -2.44
C ILE A 235 0.22 -0.56 -2.74
N VAL A 236 -0.44 0.59 -2.89
CA VAL A 236 0.24 1.86 -3.11
C VAL A 236 1.20 2.18 -1.97
N THR A 237 0.77 1.98 -0.71
CA THR A 237 1.62 2.21 0.47
C THR A 237 2.80 1.22 0.54
N LEU A 238 2.65 0.01 0.01
CA LEU A 238 3.71 -1.01 -0.01
C LEU A 238 4.68 -0.87 -1.19
N LEU A 239 4.24 -0.32 -2.32
CA LEU A 239 5.04 -0.23 -3.54
C LEU A 239 5.70 1.14 -3.75
N ILE A 240 5.31 2.18 -2.99
CA ILE A 240 5.92 3.51 -2.95
C ILE A 240 6.95 3.60 -1.83
#